data_745d7a7f3e4d403d5a7c611c770ab457
#
_entry.id   745d7a7f3e4d403d5a7c611c770ab457
#
_cell.length_a   1.000
_cell.length_b   1.000
_cell.length_c   1.000
_cell.angle_alpha   90.00
_cell.angle_beta   90.00
_cell.angle_gamma   90.00
#
_symmetry.space_group_name_H-M   'P 1'
#
loop_
_entity.id
_entity.type
_entity.pdbx_description
1 polymer ?
#
loop_
_entity_poly.entity_id
_entity_poly.type
_entity_poly.pdbx_seq_one_letter_code
_entity_poly.pdbx_strand_id
1 'polypeptide(L)'
;MSSPNGTAYLLPASGAQGLANYPHARALPSSARTLFISGISSRRGNGTYAGCTTSADGVHTLDISEQTAAVLQNVKTVIEGATGGKCGLESIIDATIFLTDMKDYGRMNTEWNKVWPEREKAPARTCIQVAALPNERLCVEIKCTAVVTGAEPTNSSRL
;
A
#
# COMPACT_ATOMS: atom_id res chain seq x y z
N MET A 1 13.99 -17.04 9.63
CA MET A 1 14.48 -16.06 8.62
C MET A 1 13.77 -14.75 8.88
N SER A 2 14.48 -13.62 8.88
CA SER A 2 13.85 -12.31 9.01
C SER A 2 12.99 -12.01 7.78
N SER A 3 11.82 -11.40 7.99
CA SER A 3 10.96 -10.94 6.90
C SER A 3 11.71 -9.90 6.06
N PRO A 4 11.49 -9.83 4.72
CA PRO A 4 12.11 -8.82 3.85
C PRO A 4 11.92 -7.38 4.35
N ASN A 5 10.79 -7.11 4.98
CA ASN A 5 10.45 -5.81 5.57
C ASN A 5 10.84 -5.68 7.05
N GLY A 6 11.86 -6.40 7.52
CA GLY A 6 12.38 -6.30 8.88
C GLY A 6 11.57 -7.08 9.91
N THR A 7 11.69 -6.68 11.17
CA THR A 7 11.09 -7.38 12.32
C THR A 7 9.83 -6.67 12.79
N ALA A 8 8.72 -7.42 12.88
CA ALA A 8 7.48 -6.93 13.45
C ALA A 8 7.53 -6.92 14.98
N TYR A 9 6.93 -5.91 15.59
CA TYR A 9 6.66 -5.86 17.03
C TYR A 9 5.14 -5.88 17.25
N LEU A 10 4.70 -6.81 18.07
CA LEU A 10 3.31 -6.95 18.50
C LEU A 10 3.25 -6.75 20.01
N LEU A 11 2.28 -5.98 20.50
CA LEU A 11 1.99 -5.91 21.92
C LEU A 11 1.54 -7.29 22.43
N PRO A 12 1.80 -7.59 23.72
CA PRO A 12 1.24 -8.76 24.37
C PRO A 12 -0.30 -8.80 24.22
N ALA A 13 -0.89 -10.00 24.30
CA ALA A 13 -2.34 -10.17 24.14
C ALA A 13 -3.17 -9.31 25.13
N SER A 14 -2.60 -8.92 26.25
CA SER A 14 -3.22 -8.01 27.25
C SER A 14 -3.18 -6.53 26.83
N GLY A 15 -2.40 -6.16 25.81
CA GLY A 15 -2.32 -4.81 25.30
C GLY A 15 -3.40 -4.52 24.26
N ALA A 16 -3.58 -3.23 23.91
CA ALA A 16 -4.51 -2.82 22.86
C ALA A 16 -4.09 -3.43 21.51
N GLN A 17 -4.98 -4.21 20.91
CA GLN A 17 -4.73 -4.85 19.63
C GLN A 17 -5.19 -3.96 18.47
N GLY A 18 -4.49 -4.03 17.35
CA GLY A 18 -4.88 -3.34 16.12
C GLY A 18 -6.22 -3.86 15.56
N LEU A 19 -6.98 -2.97 14.92
CA LEU A 19 -8.31 -3.27 14.35
C LEU A 19 -8.24 -4.04 13.02
N ALA A 20 -7.04 -4.27 12.48
CA ALA A 20 -6.83 -4.96 11.22
C ALA A 20 -5.45 -5.64 11.20
N ASN A 21 -5.08 -6.25 10.06
CA ASN A 21 -3.84 -6.98 9.87
C ASN A 21 -2.64 -6.04 9.67
N TYR A 22 -2.10 -5.54 10.78
CA TYR A 22 -0.82 -4.80 10.82
C TYR A 22 -0.16 -4.95 12.20
N PRO A 23 1.18 -4.95 12.27
CA PRO A 23 1.89 -4.95 13.54
C PRO A 23 1.84 -3.57 14.22
N HIS A 24 2.17 -3.51 15.50
CA HIS A 24 2.26 -2.25 16.25
C HIS A 24 3.47 -1.41 15.83
N ALA A 25 4.56 -2.07 15.44
CA ALA A 25 5.76 -1.42 14.90
C ALA A 25 6.56 -2.37 14.01
N ARG A 26 7.47 -1.80 13.21
CA ARG A 26 8.50 -2.54 12.46
C ARG A 26 9.86 -1.90 12.64
N ALA A 27 10.87 -2.75 12.80
CA ALA A 27 12.27 -2.34 12.85
C ALA A 27 12.96 -2.69 11.53
N LEU A 28 13.71 -1.72 11.00
CA LEU A 28 14.53 -1.88 9.80
C LEU A 28 15.74 -2.78 10.06
N PRO A 29 16.16 -3.61 9.10
CA PRO A 29 17.49 -4.21 9.10
C PRO A 29 18.56 -3.11 8.96
N SER A 30 19.66 -3.24 9.68
CA SER A 30 20.75 -2.24 9.72
C SER A 30 21.44 -1.98 8.38
N SER A 31 21.35 -2.91 7.43
CA SER A 31 21.95 -2.83 6.09
C SER A 31 20.97 -2.51 4.97
N ALA A 32 19.74 -2.13 5.30
CA ALA A 32 18.69 -1.90 4.30
C ALA A 32 18.75 -0.49 3.72
N ARG A 33 18.46 -0.38 2.41
CA ARG A 33 18.14 0.89 1.77
C ARG A 33 16.64 1.15 1.84
N THR A 34 16.26 2.41 1.94
CA THR A 34 14.87 2.84 1.99
C THR A 34 14.40 3.31 0.62
N LEU A 35 13.26 2.81 0.17
CA LEU A 35 12.55 3.27 -1.01
C LEU A 35 11.29 4.02 -0.56
N PHE A 36 11.26 5.32 -0.80
CA PHE A 36 10.08 6.15 -0.54
C PHE A 36 9.17 6.13 -1.77
N ILE A 37 7.92 5.73 -1.58
CA ILE A 37 6.93 5.63 -2.65
C ILE A 37 5.87 6.71 -2.42
N SER A 38 5.64 7.52 -3.45
CA SER A 38 4.60 8.56 -3.45
C SER A 38 3.21 7.96 -3.27
N GLY A 39 2.20 8.80 -3.02
CA GLY A 39 0.80 8.41 -3.07
C GLY A 39 0.47 7.77 -4.41
N ILE A 40 -0.04 6.55 -4.38
CA ILE A 40 -0.43 5.75 -5.55
C ILE A 40 -1.94 5.54 -5.51
N SER A 41 -2.58 5.77 -6.65
CA SER A 41 -4.01 5.59 -6.85
C SER A 41 -4.32 4.44 -7.82
N SER A 42 -5.62 4.21 -8.06
CA SER A 42 -6.11 3.22 -9.03
C SER A 42 -5.98 3.65 -10.50
N ARG A 43 -5.32 4.78 -10.78
CA ARG A 43 -5.14 5.31 -12.13
C ARG A 43 -4.31 4.37 -12.98
N ARG A 44 -4.75 4.16 -14.23
CA ARG A 44 -4.05 3.37 -15.24
C ARG A 44 -3.21 4.26 -16.16
N GLY A 45 -2.24 3.67 -16.85
CA GLY A 45 -1.37 4.38 -17.80
C GLY A 45 -2.12 5.07 -18.96
N ASN A 46 -3.31 4.58 -19.33
CA ASN A 46 -4.17 5.18 -20.33
C ASN A 46 -5.06 6.34 -19.79
N GLY A 47 -4.87 6.73 -18.51
CA GLY A 47 -5.62 7.81 -17.88
C GLY A 47 -6.98 7.41 -17.30
N THR A 48 -7.43 6.15 -17.44
CA THR A 48 -8.64 5.64 -16.79
C THR A 48 -8.36 5.23 -15.35
N TYR A 49 -9.42 4.95 -14.58
CA TYR A 49 -9.34 4.54 -13.18
C TYR A 49 -10.01 3.17 -13.01
N ALA A 50 -9.31 2.23 -12.37
CA ALA A 50 -9.94 0.98 -11.96
C ALA A 50 -10.99 1.27 -10.89
N GLY A 51 -12.05 0.48 -10.82
CA GLY A 51 -13.12 0.65 -9.84
C GLY A 51 -13.83 2.00 -9.93
N CYS A 52 -13.90 2.59 -11.15
CA CYS A 52 -14.70 3.77 -11.42
C CYS A 52 -15.48 3.57 -12.71
N THR A 53 -16.78 3.67 -12.63
CA THR A 53 -17.68 3.74 -13.79
C THR A 53 -18.34 5.12 -13.83
N THR A 54 -18.57 5.62 -15.03
CA THR A 54 -19.24 6.92 -15.25
C THR A 54 -20.48 6.70 -16.05
N SER A 55 -21.62 7.13 -15.52
CA SER A 55 -22.91 7.08 -16.22
C SER A 55 -23.01 8.14 -17.32
N ALA A 56 -24.04 8.06 -18.17
CA ALA A 56 -24.24 8.99 -19.28
C ALA A 56 -24.44 10.45 -18.83
N ASP A 57 -24.94 10.67 -17.62
CA ASP A 57 -25.13 11.97 -16.97
C ASP A 57 -23.88 12.45 -16.21
N GLY A 58 -22.76 11.73 -16.32
CA GLY A 58 -21.47 12.12 -15.75
C GLY A 58 -21.26 11.74 -14.28
N VAL A 59 -22.20 11.01 -13.67
CA VAL A 59 -22.06 10.57 -12.27
C VAL A 59 -21.09 9.41 -12.17
N HIS A 60 -20.16 9.49 -11.21
CA HIS A 60 -19.17 8.45 -10.94
C HIS A 60 -19.67 7.49 -9.87
N THR A 61 -19.57 6.19 -10.14
CA THR A 61 -19.74 5.12 -9.14
C THR A 61 -18.38 4.51 -8.88
N LEU A 62 -18.00 4.50 -7.61
CA LEU A 62 -16.67 4.04 -7.16
C LEU A 62 -16.79 2.71 -6.42
N ASP A 63 -15.90 1.76 -6.75
CA ASP A 63 -15.77 0.50 -6.03
C ASP A 63 -14.45 0.47 -5.26
N ILE A 64 -14.52 0.56 -3.94
CA ILE A 64 -13.36 0.58 -3.05
C ILE A 64 -12.54 -0.70 -3.14
N SER A 65 -13.17 -1.87 -3.34
CA SER A 65 -12.44 -3.14 -3.43
C SER A 65 -11.61 -3.20 -4.70
N GLU A 66 -12.20 -2.85 -5.86
CA GLU A 66 -11.47 -2.78 -7.13
C GLU A 66 -10.38 -1.71 -7.11
N GLN A 67 -10.66 -0.54 -6.53
CA GLN A 67 -9.66 0.52 -6.41
C GLN A 67 -8.50 0.08 -5.51
N THR A 68 -8.78 -0.52 -4.34
CA THR A 68 -7.73 -0.98 -3.43
C THR A 68 -6.84 -2.05 -4.07
N ALA A 69 -7.44 -3.03 -4.74
CA ALA A 69 -6.69 -4.07 -5.45
C ALA A 69 -5.78 -3.46 -6.54
N ALA A 70 -6.30 -2.50 -7.31
CA ALA A 70 -5.53 -1.81 -8.35
C ALA A 70 -4.41 -0.94 -7.77
N VAL A 71 -4.64 -0.23 -6.66
CA VAL A 71 -3.61 0.55 -5.97
C VAL A 71 -2.47 -0.36 -5.51
N LEU A 72 -2.78 -1.49 -4.87
CA LEU A 72 -1.76 -2.43 -4.40
C LEU A 72 -0.97 -3.01 -5.58
N GLN A 73 -1.62 -3.33 -6.71
CA GLN A 73 -0.93 -3.76 -7.92
C GLN A 73 -0.03 -2.66 -8.50
N ASN A 74 -0.48 -1.40 -8.51
CA ASN A 74 0.32 -0.27 -8.98
C ASN A 74 1.54 -0.03 -8.06
N VAL A 75 1.37 -0.12 -6.74
CA VAL A 75 2.47 -0.05 -5.76
C VAL A 75 3.48 -1.16 -6.01
N LYS A 76 3.02 -2.40 -6.23
CA LYS A 76 3.88 -3.54 -6.60
C LYS A 76 4.70 -3.22 -7.84
N THR A 77 4.07 -2.74 -8.89
CA THR A 77 4.75 -2.36 -10.16
C THR A 77 5.84 -1.31 -9.93
N VAL A 78 5.58 -0.31 -9.07
CA VAL A 78 6.58 0.71 -8.73
C VAL A 78 7.77 0.11 -8.00
N ILE A 79 7.53 -0.75 -7.01
CA ILE A 79 8.61 -1.41 -6.24
C ILE A 79 9.44 -2.32 -7.16
N GLU A 80 8.79 -3.16 -7.95
CA GLU A 80 9.46 -4.05 -8.90
C GLU A 80 10.30 -3.27 -9.91
N GLY A 81 9.75 -2.21 -10.48
CA GLY A 81 10.47 -1.33 -11.42
C GLY A 81 11.68 -0.66 -10.78
N ALA A 82 11.54 -0.10 -9.58
CA ALA A 82 12.62 0.58 -8.86
C ALA A 82 13.71 -0.37 -8.34
N THR A 83 13.43 -1.65 -8.23
CA THR A 83 14.35 -2.65 -7.67
C THR A 83 14.85 -3.68 -8.70
N GLY A 84 14.48 -3.52 -9.97
CA GLY A 84 14.78 -4.49 -11.03
C GLY A 84 14.16 -5.86 -10.75
N GLY A 85 12.96 -5.90 -10.20
CA GLY A 85 12.22 -7.12 -9.89
C GLY A 85 12.68 -7.86 -8.63
N LYS A 86 13.57 -7.26 -7.84
CA LYS A 86 14.15 -7.93 -6.65
C LYS A 86 13.24 -7.89 -5.41
N CYS A 87 12.32 -6.93 -5.35
CA CYS A 87 11.40 -6.72 -4.24
C CYS A 87 9.97 -6.53 -4.74
N GLY A 88 8.99 -6.85 -3.91
CA GLY A 88 7.56 -6.66 -4.15
C GLY A 88 6.87 -6.07 -2.92
N LEU A 89 5.57 -6.30 -2.79
CA LEU A 89 4.77 -5.79 -1.66
C LEU A 89 5.25 -6.27 -0.29
N GLU A 90 5.90 -7.43 -0.23
CA GLU A 90 6.49 -8.00 0.98
C GLU A 90 7.61 -7.14 1.59
N SER A 91 8.17 -6.21 0.81
CA SER A 91 9.22 -5.29 1.24
C SER A 91 8.69 -4.00 1.89
N ILE A 92 7.39 -3.75 1.84
CA ILE A 92 6.80 -2.56 2.45
C ILE A 92 6.92 -2.65 3.97
N ILE A 93 7.49 -1.61 4.57
CA ILE A 93 7.67 -1.51 6.03
C ILE A 93 6.58 -0.64 6.68
N ASP A 94 6.12 0.38 5.98
CA ASP A 94 5.12 1.33 6.47
C ASP A 94 4.19 1.77 5.34
N ALA A 95 2.90 1.94 5.66
CA ALA A 95 1.89 2.41 4.72
C ALA A 95 0.90 3.36 5.40
N THR A 96 0.56 4.43 4.69
CA THR A 96 -0.57 5.31 5.02
C THR A 96 -1.64 5.17 3.95
N ILE A 97 -2.85 4.83 4.38
CA ILE A 97 -4.01 4.69 3.50
C ILE A 97 -4.93 5.90 3.71
N PHE A 98 -5.25 6.58 2.62
CA PHE A 98 -6.17 7.70 2.58
C PHE A 98 -7.49 7.22 1.97
N LEU A 99 -8.60 7.37 2.69
CA LEU A 99 -9.96 7.07 2.22
C LEU A 99 -10.78 8.35 2.12
N THR A 100 -11.64 8.46 1.14
CA THR A 100 -12.61 9.56 1.06
C THR A 100 -13.84 9.34 1.93
N ASP A 101 -14.13 8.08 2.30
CA ASP A 101 -15.18 7.71 3.25
C ASP A 101 -14.70 6.54 4.14
N MET A 102 -14.71 6.72 5.46
CA MET A 102 -14.32 5.66 6.41
C MET A 102 -15.30 4.48 6.44
N LYS A 103 -16.48 4.59 5.87
CA LYS A 103 -17.40 3.44 5.66
C LYS A 103 -16.79 2.36 4.78
N ASP A 104 -15.83 2.73 3.93
CA ASP A 104 -15.11 1.81 3.06
C ASP A 104 -13.99 1.02 3.76
N TYR A 105 -13.69 1.34 5.03
CA TYR A 105 -12.59 0.73 5.79
C TYR A 105 -12.63 -0.80 5.81
N GLY A 106 -13.82 -1.39 6.04
CA GLY A 106 -13.98 -2.85 6.07
C GLY A 106 -13.69 -3.51 4.73
N ARG A 107 -14.23 -2.97 3.63
CA ARG A 107 -14.03 -3.50 2.28
C ARG A 107 -12.58 -3.31 1.82
N MET A 108 -11.98 -2.17 2.12
CA MET A 108 -10.54 -1.91 1.88
C MET A 108 -9.68 -2.94 2.62
N ASN A 109 -9.97 -3.21 3.89
CA ASN A 109 -9.25 -4.23 4.67
C ASN A 109 -9.39 -5.64 4.10
N THR A 110 -10.50 -5.97 3.48
CA THR A 110 -10.67 -7.27 2.80
C THR A 110 -9.61 -7.45 1.71
N GLU A 111 -9.36 -6.43 0.89
CA GLU A 111 -8.33 -6.48 -0.16
C GLU A 111 -6.91 -6.45 0.43
N TRP A 112 -6.69 -5.63 1.46
CA TRP A 112 -5.42 -5.59 2.20
C TRP A 112 -5.04 -6.96 2.76
N ASN A 113 -5.98 -7.65 3.39
CA ASN A 113 -5.76 -8.94 4.05
C ASN A 113 -5.48 -10.09 3.06
N LYS A 114 -5.87 -9.95 1.79
CA LYS A 114 -5.47 -10.90 0.74
C LYS A 114 -3.96 -10.87 0.49
N VAL A 115 -3.34 -9.70 0.61
CA VAL A 115 -1.89 -9.51 0.43
C VAL A 115 -1.14 -9.88 1.70
N TRP A 116 -1.66 -9.47 2.87
CA TRP A 116 -1.04 -9.74 4.17
C TRP A 116 -2.02 -10.47 5.10
N PRO A 117 -2.19 -11.79 4.94
CA PRO A 117 -3.06 -12.56 5.83
C PRO A 117 -2.49 -12.70 7.25
N GLU A 118 -1.17 -12.58 7.40
CA GLU A 118 -0.47 -12.69 8.67
C GLU A 118 0.00 -11.32 9.16
N ARG A 119 -0.43 -10.92 10.36
CA ARG A 119 -0.08 -9.61 10.97
C ARG A 119 1.42 -9.38 11.08
N GLU A 120 2.17 -10.42 11.38
CA GLU A 120 3.61 -10.40 11.54
C GLU A 120 4.35 -10.05 10.25
N LYS A 121 3.72 -10.29 9.10
CA LYS A 121 4.27 -10.00 7.77
C LYS A 121 3.76 -8.68 7.18
N ALA A 122 2.65 -8.16 7.70
CA ALA A 122 2.08 -6.91 7.23
C ALA A 122 2.95 -5.70 7.60
N PRO A 123 2.96 -4.62 6.80
CA PRO A 123 3.62 -3.38 7.18
C PRO A 123 2.95 -2.72 8.38
N ALA A 124 3.69 -1.86 9.08
CA ALA A 124 3.08 -0.88 9.98
C ALA A 124 2.11 -0.01 9.16
N ARG A 125 0.94 0.37 9.72
CA ARG A 125 -0.10 1.00 8.91
C ARG A 125 -0.90 2.04 9.68
N THR A 126 -1.21 3.14 8.99
CA THR A 126 -2.21 4.12 9.39
C THR A 126 -3.27 4.22 8.28
N CYS A 127 -4.55 4.34 8.67
CA CYS A 127 -5.64 4.60 7.75
C CYS A 127 -6.44 5.79 8.26
N ILE A 128 -6.65 6.79 7.41
CA ILE A 128 -7.36 8.03 7.73
C ILE A 128 -8.34 8.40 6.64
N GLN A 129 -9.40 9.12 7.02
CA GLN A 129 -10.28 9.77 6.07
C GLN A 129 -9.73 11.15 5.73
N VAL A 130 -9.79 11.49 4.44
CA VAL A 130 -9.42 12.80 3.91
C VAL A 130 -10.63 13.48 3.28
N ALA A 131 -10.61 14.80 3.22
CA ALA A 131 -11.70 15.58 2.64
C ALA A 131 -11.88 15.32 1.14
N ALA A 132 -10.78 15.11 0.41
CA ALA A 132 -10.77 14.78 -1.01
C ALA A 132 -9.43 14.14 -1.39
N LEU A 133 -9.44 13.40 -2.49
CA LEU A 133 -8.25 13.00 -3.25
C LEU A 133 -8.13 13.88 -4.51
N PRO A 134 -6.97 13.88 -5.20
CA PRO A 134 -6.73 14.76 -6.35
C PRO A 134 -7.71 14.61 -7.51
N ASN A 135 -8.52 13.56 -7.54
CA ASN A 135 -9.54 13.32 -8.55
C ASN A 135 -10.78 12.68 -7.92
N GLU A 136 -11.96 13.15 -8.34
CA GLU A 136 -13.27 12.66 -7.86
C GLU A 136 -13.57 11.20 -8.20
N ARG A 137 -12.81 10.59 -9.11
CA ARG A 137 -12.90 9.17 -9.47
C ARG A 137 -12.12 8.26 -8.53
N LEU A 138 -11.56 8.81 -7.46
CA LEU A 138 -10.74 8.09 -6.48
C LEU A 138 -11.44 8.06 -5.12
N CYS A 139 -11.45 6.89 -4.49
CA CYS A 139 -11.89 6.72 -3.10
C CYS A 139 -10.78 6.21 -2.18
N VAL A 140 -9.63 5.83 -2.74
CA VAL A 140 -8.45 5.39 -1.98
C VAL A 140 -7.15 5.79 -2.65
N GLU A 141 -6.16 6.17 -1.83
CA GLU A 141 -4.78 6.37 -2.20
C GLU A 141 -3.88 5.73 -1.12
N ILE A 142 -2.75 5.16 -1.51
CA ILE A 142 -1.79 4.58 -0.57
C ILE A 142 -0.41 5.17 -0.81
N LYS A 143 0.17 5.74 0.27
CA LYS A 143 1.58 6.12 0.36
C LYS A 143 2.31 5.07 1.17
N CYS A 144 3.51 4.66 0.76
CA CYS A 144 4.26 3.66 1.52
C CYS A 144 5.77 3.86 1.43
N THR A 145 6.46 3.15 2.31
CA THR A 145 7.92 3.05 2.34
C THR A 145 8.29 1.58 2.28
N ALA A 146 9.18 1.22 1.37
CA ALA A 146 9.70 -0.14 1.26
C ALA A 146 11.18 -0.22 1.64
N VAL A 147 11.62 -1.43 1.99
CA VAL A 147 12.99 -1.73 2.38
C VAL A 147 13.61 -2.64 1.34
N VAL A 148 14.74 -2.21 0.78
CA VAL A 148 15.48 -2.98 -0.22
C VAL A 148 16.72 -3.56 0.45
N THR A 149 16.77 -4.90 0.56
CA THR A 149 17.92 -5.64 1.03
C THR A 149 18.68 -6.21 -0.16
N GLY A 150 20.02 -6.04 -0.21
CA GLY A 150 20.88 -6.56 -1.28
C GLY A 150 21.50 -5.48 -2.16
N ALA A 151 22.45 -5.89 -3.05
CA ALA A 151 23.33 -5.02 -3.80
C ALA A 151 22.65 -3.86 -4.54
N GLU A 152 23.42 -2.76 -4.68
CA GLU A 152 23.08 -1.56 -5.46
C GLU A 152 22.34 -1.88 -6.76
N PRO A 153 21.33 -1.08 -7.16
CA PRO A 153 20.83 -1.12 -8.52
C PRO A 153 21.98 -0.77 -9.44
N THR A 154 22.25 -1.64 -10.39
CA THR A 154 23.10 -1.27 -11.54
C THR A 154 22.45 -0.06 -12.21
N ASN A 155 23.16 1.03 -12.20
CA ASN A 155 22.75 2.33 -12.72
C ASN A 155 22.53 2.21 -14.24
N SER A 156 21.31 1.89 -14.66
CA SER A 156 20.93 1.88 -16.07
C SER A 156 19.50 2.37 -16.26
N SER A 157 19.27 3.63 -15.94
CA SER A 157 18.35 4.49 -16.68
C SER A 157 18.64 5.92 -16.26
N ARG A 158 19.33 6.61 -17.15
CA ARG A 158 19.41 8.07 -17.12
C ARG A 158 17.99 8.63 -17.23
N LEU A 159 17.71 9.60 -16.38
CA LEU A 159 16.62 10.53 -16.54
C LEU A 159 16.61 11.13 -17.94
#